data_6d1b327112da1e1b126e52d121c8fa79
#
_entry.id   6d1b327112da1e1b126e52d121c8fa79
#
_cell.length_a   1.000
_cell.length_b   1.000
_cell.length_c   1.000
_cell.angle_alpha   90.00
_cell.angle_beta   90.00
_cell.angle_gamma   90.00
#
_symmetry.space_group_name_H-M   'P 1'
#
loop_
_entity.id
_entity.type
_entity.pdbx_description
1 polymer ?
#
loop_
_entity_poly.entity_id
_entity_poly.type
_entity_poly.pdbx_seq_one_letter_code
_entity_poly.pdbx_strand_id
1 'polypeptide(L)'
;MVLRTSVTVLGVAQDGGIPHPGCHCETCESQFQNGNRTLPTSICVRHKNEIHIIDVSRDLDTQARRQNFNPREITDIWLTHAHLGHVDGLGLFGREVMALKGVRLHASESMMSLFDETPRWAAMIEQG
;
A
#
# COMPACT_ATOMS: atom_id res chain seq x y z
N MET A 1 26.50 17.59 1.44
CA MET A 1 25.37 16.80 2.02
C MET A 1 25.11 15.58 1.14
N VAL A 2 25.30 14.40 1.65
CA VAL A 2 25.01 13.17 0.91
C VAL A 2 23.51 12.96 0.93
N LEU A 3 22.87 13.05 -0.21
CA LEU A 3 21.44 12.69 -0.37
C LEU A 3 21.32 11.16 -0.25
N ARG A 4 20.79 10.69 0.85
CA ARG A 4 20.57 9.25 1.06
C ARG A 4 19.21 8.85 0.51
N THR A 5 19.22 7.83 -0.35
CA THR A 5 18.03 7.06 -0.69
C THR A 5 17.93 5.89 0.27
N SER A 6 16.78 5.66 0.83
CA SER A 6 16.52 4.48 1.67
C SER A 6 15.41 3.64 1.08
N VAL A 7 15.55 2.32 1.22
CA VAL A 7 14.54 1.33 0.84
C VAL A 7 14.16 0.56 2.10
N THR A 8 12.87 0.50 2.37
CA THR A 8 12.32 -0.19 3.55
C THR A 8 11.26 -1.19 3.11
N VAL A 9 11.41 -2.43 3.52
CA VAL A 9 10.37 -3.46 3.31
C VAL A 9 9.25 -3.24 4.33
N LEU A 10 8.05 -2.99 3.85
CA LEU A 10 6.88 -2.72 4.69
C LEU A 10 6.10 -4.00 5.05
N GLY A 11 6.23 -5.03 4.24
CA GLY A 11 5.61 -6.32 4.43
C GLY A 11 6.09 -7.34 3.43
N VAL A 12 5.92 -8.62 3.75
CA VAL A 12 6.43 -9.76 2.96
C VAL A 12 5.42 -10.90 2.81
N ALA A 13 4.22 -10.75 3.38
CA ALA A 13 3.18 -11.76 3.27
C ALA A 13 2.40 -11.64 1.95
N GLN A 14 1.65 -12.69 1.63
CA GLN A 14 0.64 -12.65 0.58
C GLN A 14 -0.46 -11.63 0.90
N ASP A 15 -1.32 -11.36 -0.06
CA ASP A 15 -2.36 -10.32 -0.06
C ASP A 15 -3.19 -10.21 1.23
N GLY A 16 -3.49 -11.33 1.87
CA GLY A 16 -4.25 -11.34 3.12
C GLY A 16 -3.44 -11.14 4.40
N GLY A 17 -2.11 -11.13 4.31
CA GLY A 17 -1.24 -11.12 5.50
C GLY A 17 -1.17 -12.47 6.22
N ILE A 18 -0.50 -12.50 7.36
CA ILE A 18 -0.50 -13.66 8.28
C ILE A 18 -0.82 -13.12 9.69
N PRO A 19 -1.85 -13.59 10.41
CA PRO A 19 -2.82 -14.64 10.01
C PRO A 19 -3.56 -14.28 8.74
N HIS A 20 -3.73 -15.29 7.86
CA HIS A 20 -4.50 -15.12 6.63
C HIS A 20 -6.00 -15.32 6.91
N PRO A 21 -6.89 -14.50 6.39
CA PRO A 21 -8.34 -14.66 6.56
C PRO A 21 -8.81 -16.05 6.15
N GLY A 22 -9.52 -16.72 7.08
CA GLY A 22 -10.06 -18.08 6.87
C GLY A 22 -9.03 -19.20 6.98
N CYS A 23 -7.78 -18.93 7.31
CA CYS A 23 -6.74 -19.94 7.50
C CYS A 23 -6.56 -20.26 8.99
N HIS A 24 -6.63 -21.54 9.33
CA HIS A 24 -6.43 -22.08 10.68
C HIS A 24 -5.21 -23.02 10.77
N CYS A 25 -4.22 -22.84 9.89
CA CYS A 25 -2.98 -23.59 9.99
C CYS A 25 -2.16 -23.17 11.23
N GLU A 26 -1.22 -24.02 11.62
CA GLU A 26 -0.37 -23.77 12.79
C GLU A 26 0.29 -22.39 12.81
N THR A 27 0.79 -21.92 11.66
CA THR A 27 1.43 -20.61 11.54
C THR A 27 0.43 -19.47 11.81
N CYS A 28 -0.75 -19.52 11.20
CA CYS A 28 -1.77 -18.49 11.38
C CYS A 28 -2.30 -18.46 12.81
N GLU A 29 -2.57 -19.61 13.39
CA GLU A 29 -3.03 -19.71 14.78
C GLU A 29 -1.97 -19.22 15.76
N SER A 30 -0.70 -19.59 15.57
CA SER A 30 0.40 -19.13 16.41
C SER A 30 0.57 -17.63 16.34
N GLN A 31 0.53 -17.03 15.16
CA GLN A 31 0.63 -15.58 14.99
C GLN A 31 -0.54 -14.86 15.67
N PHE A 32 -1.76 -15.38 15.51
CA PHE A 32 -2.94 -14.81 16.14
C PHE A 32 -2.84 -14.85 17.68
N GLN A 33 -2.47 -16.00 18.26
CA GLN A 33 -2.35 -16.18 19.71
C GLN A 33 -1.27 -15.29 20.32
N ASN A 34 -0.18 -15.06 19.60
CA ASN A 34 0.92 -14.20 20.04
C ASN A 34 0.69 -12.71 19.76
N GLY A 35 -0.43 -12.32 19.17
CA GLY A 35 -0.72 -10.94 18.79
C GLY A 35 0.19 -10.42 17.68
N ASN A 36 0.85 -11.30 16.93
CA ASN A 36 1.74 -10.95 15.83
C ASN A 36 0.99 -10.89 14.50
N ARG A 37 1.50 -10.09 13.59
CA ARG A 37 0.98 -10.00 12.24
C ARG A 37 2.10 -9.72 11.24
N THR A 38 2.20 -10.54 10.20
CA THR A 38 3.02 -10.27 9.03
C THR A 38 2.17 -9.59 7.97
N LEU A 39 2.59 -8.41 7.56
CA LEU A 39 1.81 -7.56 6.66
C LEU A 39 2.03 -7.92 5.19
N PRO A 40 1.08 -7.59 4.31
CA PRO A 40 1.19 -7.84 2.87
C PRO A 40 2.40 -7.14 2.25
N THR A 41 2.87 -7.69 1.14
CA THR A 41 4.03 -7.20 0.41
C THR A 41 3.88 -5.74 0.02
N SER A 42 4.83 -4.93 0.43
CA SER A 42 4.96 -3.53 0.04
C SER A 42 6.37 -3.02 0.36
N ILE A 43 6.82 -2.04 -0.41
CA ILE A 43 8.14 -1.41 -0.24
C ILE A 43 7.97 0.10 -0.19
N CYS A 44 8.68 0.76 0.71
CA CYS A 44 8.81 2.21 0.76
C CYS A 44 10.20 2.63 0.30
N VAL A 45 10.26 3.55 -0.65
CA VAL A 45 11.50 4.22 -1.05
C VAL A 45 11.40 5.68 -0.67
N ARG A 46 12.39 6.17 0.08
CA ARG A 46 12.49 7.59 0.45
C ARG A 46 13.71 8.20 -0.22
N HIS A 47 13.49 9.29 -0.92
CA HIS A 47 14.55 10.08 -1.53
C HIS A 47 14.24 11.56 -1.40
N LYS A 48 15.11 12.33 -0.79
CA LYS A 48 14.85 13.76 -0.48
C LYS A 48 13.53 13.92 0.30
N ASN A 49 12.59 14.67 -0.27
CA ASN A 49 11.27 14.93 0.29
C ASN A 49 10.18 14.07 -0.37
N GLU A 50 10.57 13.03 -1.11
CA GLU A 50 9.65 12.13 -1.80
C GLU A 50 9.55 10.80 -1.06
N ILE A 51 8.33 10.30 -0.94
CA ILE A 51 8.02 8.98 -0.40
C ILE A 51 7.25 8.21 -1.46
N HIS A 52 7.89 7.17 -1.97
CA HIS A 52 7.33 6.28 -2.97
C HIS A 52 6.91 4.97 -2.31
N ILE A 53 5.70 4.51 -2.57
CA ILE A 53 5.21 3.21 -2.14
C ILE A 53 5.07 2.32 -3.36
N ILE A 54 5.65 1.13 -3.31
CA ILE A 54 5.52 0.11 -4.35
C ILE A 54 4.55 -0.94 -3.83
N ASP A 55 3.42 -1.05 -4.48
CA ASP A 55 2.22 -1.78 -4.09
C ASP A 55 1.63 -1.30 -2.76
N VAL A 56 0.35 -1.04 -2.75
CA VAL A 56 -0.35 -0.46 -1.60
C VAL A 56 -1.46 -1.38 -1.12
N SER A 57 -1.25 -1.93 0.06
CA SER A 57 -2.23 -2.78 0.72
C SER A 57 -3.17 -1.98 1.61
N ARG A 58 -4.28 -2.58 2.01
CA ARG A 58 -5.18 -2.00 3.01
C ARG A 58 -4.53 -1.81 4.39
N ASP A 59 -3.39 -2.44 4.63
CA ASP A 59 -2.61 -2.32 5.86
C ASP A 59 -1.61 -1.16 5.86
N LEU A 60 -1.69 -0.26 4.87
CA LEU A 60 -0.76 0.87 4.72
C LEU A 60 -0.58 1.68 6.00
N ASP A 61 -1.65 1.98 6.74
CA ASP A 61 -1.52 2.75 7.99
C ASP A 61 -0.68 2.01 9.04
N THR A 62 -0.89 0.71 9.19
CA THR A 62 -0.08 -0.12 10.09
C THR A 62 1.38 -0.19 9.63
N GLN A 63 1.60 -0.36 8.33
CA GLN A 63 2.93 -0.39 7.73
C GLN A 63 3.67 0.94 7.97
N ALA A 64 3.00 2.05 7.73
CA ALA A 64 3.56 3.39 7.93
C ALA A 64 3.91 3.65 9.40
N ARG A 65 3.01 3.32 10.33
CA ARG A 65 3.25 3.48 11.77
C ARG A 65 4.43 2.67 12.26
N ARG A 66 4.58 1.42 11.80
CA ARG A 66 5.74 0.58 12.14
C ARG A 66 7.07 1.17 11.65
N GLN A 67 7.04 1.98 10.61
CA GLN A 67 8.23 2.60 9.99
C GLN A 67 8.33 4.11 10.24
N ASN A 68 7.51 4.64 11.15
CA ASN A 68 7.53 6.05 11.59
C ASN A 68 7.44 7.05 10.42
N PHE A 69 6.50 6.85 9.49
CA PHE A 69 6.14 7.88 8.52
C PHE A 69 4.62 8.08 8.47
N ASN A 70 4.22 9.28 8.03
CA ASN A 70 2.82 9.61 7.87
C ASN A 70 2.39 9.28 6.43
N PRO A 71 1.34 8.45 6.21
CA PRO A 71 0.84 8.17 4.86
C PRO A 71 0.46 9.43 4.07
N ARG A 72 0.15 10.54 4.74
CA ARG A 72 -0.14 11.83 4.08
C ARG A 72 1.07 12.46 3.38
N GLU A 73 2.27 11.98 3.67
CA GLU A 73 3.52 12.45 3.06
C GLU A 73 3.91 11.66 1.81
N ILE A 74 3.12 10.64 1.45
CA ILE A 74 3.35 9.83 0.24
C ILE A 74 3.17 10.72 -0.99
N THR A 75 4.17 10.72 -1.86
CA THR A 75 4.18 11.48 -3.09
C THR A 75 3.87 10.64 -4.33
N ASP A 76 4.20 9.36 -4.28
CA ASP A 76 4.12 8.45 -5.41
C ASP A 76 3.66 7.06 -4.99
N ILE A 77 2.82 6.45 -5.81
CA ILE A 77 2.41 5.06 -5.72
C ILE A 77 2.79 4.35 -7.02
N TRP A 78 3.48 3.23 -6.91
CA TRP A 78 3.88 2.38 -8.03
C TRP A 78 3.20 1.03 -7.90
N LEU A 79 2.42 0.64 -8.90
CA LEU A 79 1.70 -0.62 -8.88
C LEU A 79 2.34 -1.62 -9.83
N THR A 80 2.67 -2.80 -9.30
CA THR A 80 3.29 -3.87 -10.08
C THR A 80 2.25 -4.68 -10.86
N HIS A 81 1.10 -4.94 -10.26
CA HIS A 81 -0.01 -5.69 -10.84
C HIS A 81 -1.31 -5.47 -10.07
N ALA A 82 -2.43 -5.99 -10.58
CA ALA A 82 -3.77 -5.69 -10.09
C ALA A 82 -4.33 -6.69 -9.07
N HIS A 83 -3.53 -7.56 -8.49
CA HIS A 83 -4.00 -8.40 -7.38
C HIS A 83 -4.45 -7.55 -6.20
N LEU A 84 -5.47 -8.00 -5.48
CA LEU A 84 -6.18 -7.22 -4.47
C LEU A 84 -5.27 -6.60 -3.42
N GLY A 85 -4.37 -7.38 -2.84
CA GLY A 85 -3.47 -6.92 -1.77
C GLY A 85 -2.43 -5.89 -2.22
N HIS A 86 -2.28 -5.67 -3.53
CA HIS A 86 -1.34 -4.71 -4.10
C HIS A 86 -1.99 -3.38 -4.48
N VAL A 87 -3.33 -3.32 -4.57
CA VAL A 87 -4.08 -2.14 -5.03
C VAL A 87 -5.17 -1.69 -4.05
N ASP A 88 -5.62 -2.55 -3.15
CA ASP A 88 -6.80 -2.28 -2.32
C ASP A 88 -6.60 -1.10 -1.34
N GLY A 89 -5.36 -0.83 -0.97
CA GLY A 89 -4.98 0.33 -0.16
C GLY A 89 -5.17 1.69 -0.84
N LEU A 90 -5.36 1.73 -2.17
CA LEU A 90 -5.67 2.97 -2.89
C LEU A 90 -6.92 3.66 -2.32
N GLY A 91 -7.88 2.90 -1.84
CA GLY A 91 -9.07 3.46 -1.20
C GLY A 91 -8.80 4.37 -0.01
N LEU A 92 -7.66 4.20 0.66
CA LEU A 92 -7.26 5.04 1.80
C LEU A 92 -6.93 6.48 1.39
N PHE A 93 -6.58 6.71 0.12
CA PHE A 93 -6.25 8.03 -0.42
C PHE A 93 -7.49 8.85 -0.76
N GLY A 94 -8.64 8.19 -0.93
CA GLY A 94 -9.91 8.82 -1.26
C GLY A 94 -10.45 9.75 -0.18
N ARG A 95 -11.48 10.51 -0.56
CA ARG A 95 -12.08 11.55 0.29
C ARG A 95 -12.69 11.03 1.59
N GLU A 96 -13.07 9.77 1.62
CA GLU A 96 -13.69 9.14 2.80
C GLU A 96 -12.67 8.86 3.92
N VAL A 97 -11.36 8.85 3.59
CA VAL A 97 -10.28 8.56 4.55
C VAL A 97 -9.30 9.72 4.62
N MET A 98 -8.30 9.77 3.73
CA MET A 98 -7.27 10.81 3.81
C MET A 98 -7.57 12.04 2.95
N ALA A 99 -8.41 11.93 1.94
CA ALA A 99 -8.73 13.00 0.99
C ALA A 99 -7.46 13.65 0.39
N LEU A 100 -6.49 12.82 0.02
CA LEU A 100 -5.24 13.31 -0.55
C LEU A 100 -5.41 13.70 -2.01
N LYS A 101 -4.64 14.69 -2.42
CA LYS A 101 -4.56 15.16 -3.80
C LYS A 101 -3.11 15.28 -4.23
N GLY A 102 -2.86 15.14 -5.53
CA GLY A 102 -1.54 15.32 -6.10
C GLY A 102 -0.58 14.16 -5.88
N VAL A 103 -1.03 13.02 -5.39
CA VAL A 103 -0.24 11.79 -5.34
C VAL A 103 -0.13 11.22 -6.76
N ARG A 104 1.10 11.00 -7.22
CA ARG A 104 1.34 10.45 -8.56
C ARG A 104 1.15 8.95 -8.56
N LEU A 105 0.27 8.45 -9.44
CA LEU A 105 0.03 7.02 -9.63
C LEU A 105 0.77 6.51 -10.86
N HIS A 106 1.63 5.53 -10.69
CA HIS A 106 2.42 4.89 -11.71
C HIS A 106 1.98 3.43 -11.89
N ALA A 107 1.50 3.10 -13.07
CA ALA A 107 1.04 1.75 -13.43
C ALA A 107 1.19 1.52 -14.93
N SER A 108 1.06 0.26 -15.37
CA SER A 108 1.01 -0.06 -16.80
C SER A 108 -0.26 0.49 -17.46
N GLU A 109 -0.23 0.64 -18.79
CA GLU A 109 -1.42 1.07 -19.54
C GLU A 109 -2.62 0.16 -19.28
N SER A 110 -2.41 -1.16 -19.22
CA SER A 110 -3.50 -2.11 -18.94
C SER A 110 -4.09 -1.94 -17.55
N MET A 111 -3.29 -1.61 -16.55
CA MET A 111 -3.80 -1.30 -15.21
C MET A 111 -4.54 0.04 -15.18
N MET A 112 -4.03 1.06 -15.86
CA MET A 112 -4.71 2.35 -15.95
C MET A 112 -6.06 2.20 -16.64
N SER A 113 -6.16 1.41 -17.72
CA SER A 113 -7.45 1.08 -18.35
C SER A 113 -8.41 0.39 -17.38
N LEU A 114 -7.93 -0.56 -16.58
CA LEU A 114 -8.74 -1.21 -15.55
C LEU A 114 -9.29 -0.20 -14.53
N PHE A 115 -8.47 0.75 -14.10
CA PHE A 115 -8.90 1.77 -13.15
C PHE A 115 -9.90 2.74 -13.75
N ASP A 116 -9.70 3.17 -14.99
CA ASP A 116 -10.63 4.05 -15.72
C ASP A 116 -12.00 3.39 -15.93
N GLU A 117 -12.03 2.08 -16.17
CA GLU A 117 -13.25 1.30 -16.34
C GLU A 117 -13.92 0.91 -15.00
N THR A 118 -13.27 1.13 -13.89
CA THR A 118 -13.79 0.82 -12.55
C THR A 118 -14.24 2.12 -11.87
N PRO A 119 -15.55 2.37 -11.72
CA PRO A 119 -16.07 3.67 -11.26
C PRO A 119 -15.46 4.16 -9.94
N ARG A 120 -15.15 3.25 -9.04
CA ARG A 120 -14.51 3.57 -7.75
C ARG A 120 -13.15 4.22 -7.92
N TRP A 121 -12.32 3.66 -8.79
CA TRP A 121 -10.97 4.18 -9.03
C TRP A 121 -10.98 5.40 -9.94
N ALA A 122 -11.81 5.36 -10.98
CA ALA A 122 -11.97 6.51 -11.88
C ALA A 122 -12.35 7.77 -11.11
N ALA A 123 -13.32 7.69 -10.21
CA ALA A 123 -13.72 8.82 -9.38
C ALA A 123 -12.58 9.37 -8.49
N MET A 124 -11.70 8.52 -7.98
CA MET A 124 -10.53 8.96 -7.20
C MET A 124 -9.50 9.68 -8.07
N ILE A 125 -9.23 9.18 -9.27
CA ILE A 125 -8.30 9.79 -10.22
C ILE A 125 -8.80 11.17 -10.65
N GLU A 126 -10.10 11.32 -10.93
CA GLU A 126 -10.72 12.60 -11.28
C GLU A 126 -10.66 13.64 -10.15
N GLN A 127 -10.64 13.21 -8.91
CA GLN A 127 -10.54 14.10 -7.76
C GLN A 127 -9.12 14.65 -7.52
N GLY A 128 -8.13 14.12 -8.22
CA GLY A 128 -6.72 14.50 -8.12
C GLY A 128 -5.97 13.82 -7.02
#